data_1597f53be51890dc9cf2185e4e08ece1
#
_entry.id   1597f53be51890dc9cf2185e4e08ece1
#
_cell.length_a   1.000
_cell.length_b   1.000
_cell.length_c   1.000
_cell.angle_alpha   90.00
_cell.angle_beta   90.00
_cell.angle_gamma   90.00
#
_symmetry.space_group_name_H-M   'P 1'
#
loop_
_entity.id
_entity.type
_entity.pdbx_description
1 polymer ?
#
loop_
_entity_poly.entity_id
_entity_poly.type
_entity_poly.pdbx_seq_one_letter_code
_entity_poly.pdbx_strand_id
1 'polypeptide(L)'
;MGLARVTLNDIGHPAERWLTGRLSALMFMQFFVWGAWTVTLGLVMQTVGIGNLIGNAFSVGPIASIVGSFLLGMAAARYISPRMLMVILHLVGGAILFVLPTLVAPQGGGTFVWLLLGYMILYMPTVGLANTIALKSFGDRTDNFPFVRAFGTLGWIAAGLIVGWAGLSASPQIFRVAAAVSIALGLYSLTLPAVASDAPRDEGVVRQVLCVEAFGLLKQRSFLIFIVCATLISIPLAMYYAYASPYVGAAGIENVGGTLAIGQMSELAFMFSMPWLYRRFGVKPLLLVGMAAWAVRYALFAIGDGGDGLWAIYLGVALHGVCYDFFFVAGAIYTGTIATPRGVNAQAQGMLTLFTYGVGMLLGSQVGAILYARLPADAGIADWQQMWWYPAIAAAAIALLFQLTFRNDRTAGARA
;
A
#
# COMPACT_ATOMS: atom_id res chain seq x y z
N MET A 1 30.07 11.24 0.97
CA MET A 1 29.55 11.54 2.31
C MET A 1 29.10 10.23 2.92
N GLY A 2 29.79 9.76 4.00
CA GLY A 2 29.62 8.42 4.55
C GLY A 2 28.21 8.19 5.09
N LEU A 3 27.72 6.97 4.89
CA LEU A 3 26.58 6.45 5.63
C LEU A 3 26.97 6.46 7.12
N ALA A 4 26.49 7.41 7.89
CA ALA A 4 26.50 7.30 9.33
C ALA A 4 25.75 6.01 9.67
N ARG A 5 26.44 5.04 10.26
CA ARG A 5 25.81 3.93 10.96
C ARG A 5 24.99 4.55 12.06
N VAL A 6 23.67 4.67 11.86
CA VAL A 6 22.75 5.01 12.96
C VAL A 6 22.82 3.80 13.91
N THR A 7 23.66 3.90 14.92
CA THR A 7 23.67 2.95 16.02
C THR A 7 22.57 3.36 17.00
N LEU A 8 22.03 2.42 17.76
CA LEU A 8 21.05 2.68 18.84
C LEU A 8 21.58 3.70 19.88
N ASN A 9 22.90 3.96 19.89
CA ASN A 9 23.54 4.97 20.74
C ASN A 9 23.48 6.40 20.17
N ASP A 10 23.21 6.56 18.88
CA ASP A 10 23.06 7.90 18.24
C ASP A 10 21.65 8.48 18.44
N ILE A 11 20.72 7.71 19.00
CA ILE A 11 19.40 8.19 19.42
C ILE A 11 19.63 8.93 20.75
N GLY A 12 19.74 10.27 20.67
CA GLY A 12 20.11 11.20 21.72
C GLY A 12 19.29 11.10 23.03
N HIS A 13 19.10 12.16 23.74
CA HIS A 13 18.47 12.33 25.06
C HIS A 13 17.31 11.33 25.35
N PRO A 14 17.10 10.86 26.59
CA PRO A 14 16.00 9.95 26.99
C PRO A 14 14.62 10.38 26.51
N ALA A 15 14.35 11.69 26.48
CA ALA A 15 13.10 12.26 25.94
C ALA A 15 12.90 11.99 24.44
N GLU A 16 13.98 11.93 23.68
CA GLU A 16 13.98 11.70 22.23
C GLU A 16 13.74 10.21 21.91
N ARG A 17 14.36 9.31 22.68
CA ARG A 17 14.08 7.87 22.59
C ARG A 17 12.63 7.57 22.90
N TRP A 18 12.07 8.22 23.91
CA TRP A 18 10.67 8.10 24.28
C TRP A 18 9.74 8.58 23.16
N LEU A 19 10.03 9.73 22.54
CA LEU A 19 9.26 10.25 21.41
C LEU A 19 9.33 9.30 20.21
N THR A 20 10.52 8.85 19.84
CA THR A 20 10.73 7.89 18.72
C THR A 20 9.94 6.60 18.96
N GLY A 21 9.97 6.05 20.17
CA GLY A 21 9.20 4.85 20.52
C GLY A 21 7.69 5.05 20.37
N ARG A 22 7.16 6.21 20.80
CA ARG A 22 5.74 6.55 20.67
C ARG A 22 5.31 6.71 19.22
N LEU A 23 6.13 7.35 18.39
CA LEU A 23 5.83 7.52 16.98
C LEU A 23 5.97 6.19 16.22
N SER A 24 6.89 5.32 16.61
CA SER A 24 7.00 3.95 16.10
C SER A 24 5.75 3.12 16.43
N ALA A 25 5.23 3.23 17.66
CA ALA A 25 3.98 2.57 18.05
C ALA A 25 2.77 3.11 17.24
N LEU A 26 2.71 4.42 16.98
CA LEU A 26 1.71 5.02 16.11
C LEU A 26 1.74 4.37 14.72
N MET A 27 2.92 4.31 14.07
CA MET A 27 3.06 3.74 12.74
C MET A 27 2.73 2.24 12.72
N PHE A 28 3.20 1.50 13.73
CA PHE A 28 2.91 0.07 13.89
C PHE A 28 1.40 -0.17 13.94
N MET A 29 0.68 0.48 14.84
CA MET A 29 -0.77 0.30 14.99
C MET A 29 -1.52 0.77 13.74
N GLN A 30 -1.12 1.89 13.12
CA GLN A 30 -1.73 2.42 11.92
C GLN A 30 -1.78 1.38 10.79
N PHE A 31 -0.65 0.75 10.49
CA PHE A 31 -0.57 -0.24 9.42
C PHE A 31 -1.03 -1.63 9.83
N PHE A 32 -0.97 -1.95 11.12
CA PHE A 32 -1.58 -3.17 11.66
C PHE A 32 -3.09 -3.20 11.41
N VAL A 33 -3.80 -2.09 11.70
CA VAL A 33 -5.25 -1.98 11.43
C VAL A 33 -5.58 -2.32 10.00
N TRP A 34 -4.82 -1.80 9.05
CA TRP A 34 -5.05 -2.06 7.63
C TRP A 34 -4.69 -3.50 7.23
N GLY A 35 -3.50 -3.96 7.63
CA GLY A 35 -3.03 -5.32 7.33
C GLY A 35 -3.92 -6.42 7.90
N ALA A 36 -4.53 -6.21 9.08
CA ALA A 36 -5.31 -7.21 9.77
C ALA A 36 -6.53 -7.72 8.99
N TRP A 37 -7.12 -6.92 8.11
CA TRP A 37 -8.27 -7.35 7.32
C TRP A 37 -8.00 -7.42 5.82
N THR A 38 -7.13 -6.54 5.27
CA THR A 38 -6.93 -6.43 3.82
C THR A 38 -6.27 -7.68 3.23
N VAL A 39 -5.28 -8.25 3.93
CA VAL A 39 -4.44 -9.34 3.41
C VAL A 39 -5.26 -10.58 3.06
N THR A 40 -6.24 -10.93 3.88
CA THR A 40 -7.05 -12.15 3.70
C THR A 40 -8.50 -11.87 3.32
N LEU A 41 -8.88 -10.62 3.08
CA LEU A 41 -10.26 -10.24 2.74
C LEU A 41 -10.83 -11.03 1.56
N GLY A 42 -10.05 -11.21 0.49
CA GLY A 42 -10.49 -11.97 -0.68
C GLY A 42 -10.87 -13.40 -0.33
N LEU A 43 -10.06 -14.10 0.49
CA LEU A 43 -10.37 -15.44 0.98
C LEU A 43 -11.62 -15.45 1.84
N VAL A 44 -11.75 -14.51 2.79
CA VAL A 44 -12.97 -14.39 3.63
C VAL A 44 -14.21 -14.24 2.76
N MET A 45 -14.19 -13.33 1.79
CA MET A 45 -15.34 -13.09 0.90
C MET A 45 -15.69 -14.31 0.04
N GLN A 46 -14.68 -15.04 -0.44
CA GLN A 46 -14.89 -16.29 -1.17
C GLN A 46 -15.52 -17.34 -0.28
N THR A 47 -14.99 -17.55 0.92
CA THR A 47 -15.46 -18.57 1.87
C THR A 47 -16.90 -18.35 2.30
N VAL A 48 -17.34 -17.10 2.46
CA VAL A 48 -18.73 -16.78 2.84
C VAL A 48 -19.69 -16.63 1.66
N GLY A 49 -19.23 -16.90 0.42
CA GLY A 49 -20.08 -16.91 -0.77
C GLY A 49 -20.37 -15.54 -1.39
N ILE A 50 -19.56 -14.52 -1.11
CA ILE A 50 -19.66 -13.19 -1.74
C ILE A 50 -18.40 -12.85 -2.57
N GLY A 51 -17.75 -13.87 -3.14
CA GLY A 51 -16.54 -13.71 -3.96
C GLY A 51 -16.72 -12.81 -5.17
N ASN A 52 -17.94 -12.74 -5.74
CA ASN A 52 -18.30 -11.84 -6.83
C ASN A 52 -18.16 -10.33 -6.47
N LEU A 53 -18.10 -9.98 -5.18
CA LEU A 53 -17.92 -8.61 -4.71
C LEU A 53 -16.46 -8.25 -4.35
N ILE A 54 -15.51 -9.19 -4.50
CA ILE A 54 -14.09 -8.96 -4.15
C ILE A 54 -13.54 -7.73 -4.87
N GLY A 55 -13.76 -7.62 -6.19
CA GLY A 55 -13.28 -6.45 -6.94
C GLY A 55 -13.87 -5.13 -6.45
N ASN A 56 -15.15 -5.11 -6.07
CA ASN A 56 -15.78 -3.93 -5.50
C ASN A 56 -15.20 -3.59 -4.12
N ALA A 57 -14.97 -4.60 -3.26
CA ALA A 57 -14.36 -4.40 -1.94
C ALA A 57 -12.93 -3.86 -2.04
N PHE A 58 -12.13 -4.32 -3.02
CA PHE A 58 -10.78 -3.80 -3.23
C PHE A 58 -10.75 -2.46 -3.99
N SER A 59 -11.85 -2.05 -4.61
CA SER A 59 -11.98 -0.71 -5.21
C SER A 59 -12.24 0.39 -4.18
N VAL A 60 -12.73 0.05 -2.98
CA VAL A 60 -13.08 1.06 -1.97
C VAL A 60 -11.86 1.86 -1.48
N GLY A 61 -10.69 1.22 -1.37
CA GLY A 61 -9.45 1.89 -0.98
C GLY A 61 -9.00 2.96 -1.97
N PRO A 62 -8.82 2.63 -3.26
CA PRO A 62 -8.58 3.58 -4.33
C PRO A 62 -9.56 4.74 -4.38
N ILE A 63 -10.87 4.45 -4.33
CA ILE A 63 -11.92 5.49 -4.29
C ILE A 63 -11.75 6.38 -3.06
N ALA A 64 -11.58 5.77 -1.89
CA ALA A 64 -11.42 6.50 -0.64
C ALA A 64 -10.14 7.35 -0.59
N SER A 65 -9.05 6.92 -1.25
CA SER A 65 -7.82 7.71 -1.32
C SER A 65 -8.01 9.02 -2.09
N ILE A 66 -8.81 8.98 -3.15
CA ILE A 66 -9.15 10.16 -3.96
C ILE A 66 -10.09 11.07 -3.15
N VAL A 67 -11.22 10.52 -2.67
CA VAL A 67 -12.28 11.28 -1.97
C VAL A 67 -11.80 11.79 -0.60
N GLY A 68 -11.10 10.95 0.17
CA GLY A 68 -10.64 11.27 1.52
C GLY A 68 -9.63 12.41 1.55
N SER A 69 -8.76 12.49 0.53
CA SER A 69 -7.81 13.61 0.38
C SER A 69 -8.53 14.96 0.22
N PHE A 70 -9.66 14.98 -0.52
CA PHE A 70 -10.49 16.17 -0.66
C PHE A 70 -11.20 16.54 0.64
N LEU A 71 -11.86 15.58 1.28
CA LEU A 71 -12.67 15.84 2.48
C LEU A 71 -11.82 16.33 3.65
N LEU A 72 -10.62 15.74 3.85
CA LEU A 72 -9.75 16.12 4.95
C LEU A 72 -9.01 17.43 4.69
N GLY A 73 -8.55 17.65 3.44
CA GLY A 73 -7.87 18.88 3.06
C GLY A 73 -8.77 20.12 3.16
N MET A 74 -10.08 19.97 2.90
CA MET A 74 -11.01 21.08 2.83
C MET A 74 -11.73 21.41 4.14
N ALA A 75 -12.11 20.43 4.95
CA ALA A 75 -13.03 20.68 6.05
C ALA A 75 -12.45 20.46 7.45
N ALA A 76 -11.88 19.29 7.71
CA ALA A 76 -11.56 18.89 9.08
C ALA A 76 -10.22 19.42 9.59
N ALA A 77 -9.17 19.40 8.74
CA ALA A 77 -7.84 19.85 9.13
C ALA A 77 -7.75 21.35 9.43
N ARG A 78 -8.75 22.13 9.02
CA ARG A 78 -8.83 23.59 9.28
C ARG A 78 -9.24 23.92 10.72
N TYR A 79 -10.07 23.06 11.33
CA TYR A 79 -10.71 23.35 12.62
C TYR A 79 -10.27 22.39 13.73
N ILE A 80 -9.75 21.22 13.39
CA ILE A 80 -9.43 20.15 14.33
C ILE A 80 -7.94 19.80 14.22
N SER A 81 -7.24 19.67 15.36
CA SER A 81 -5.83 19.28 15.35
C SER A 81 -5.63 17.86 14.76
N PRO A 82 -4.48 17.60 14.09
CA PRO A 82 -4.17 16.27 13.53
C PRO A 82 -4.34 15.14 14.54
N ARG A 83 -3.93 15.37 15.78
CA ARG A 83 -4.08 14.42 16.89
C ARG A 83 -5.56 14.08 17.16
N MET A 84 -6.42 15.09 17.29
CA MET A 84 -7.83 14.89 17.60
C MET A 84 -8.57 14.26 16.41
N LEU A 85 -8.17 14.58 15.17
CA LEU A 85 -8.68 13.89 13.97
C LEU A 85 -8.33 12.39 14.01
N MET A 86 -7.10 12.02 14.38
CA MET A 86 -6.72 10.60 14.57
C MET A 86 -7.64 9.92 15.57
N VAL A 87 -7.91 10.57 16.73
CA VAL A 87 -8.83 10.02 17.76
C VAL A 87 -10.20 9.74 17.17
N ILE A 88 -10.82 10.76 16.57
CA ILE A 88 -12.20 10.66 16.07
C ILE A 88 -12.30 9.61 14.96
N LEU A 89 -11.41 9.69 13.96
CA LEU A 89 -11.45 8.82 12.79
C LEU A 89 -11.21 7.34 13.15
N HIS A 90 -10.30 7.07 14.09
CA HIS A 90 -10.03 5.71 14.53
C HIS A 90 -11.09 5.14 15.47
N LEU A 91 -11.72 5.95 16.33
CA LEU A 91 -12.82 5.48 17.17
C LEU A 91 -14.08 5.20 16.33
N VAL A 92 -14.46 6.11 15.43
CA VAL A 92 -15.60 5.90 14.52
C VAL A 92 -15.31 4.76 13.56
N GLY A 93 -14.11 4.74 12.94
CA GLY A 93 -13.68 3.66 12.06
C GLY A 93 -13.63 2.30 12.77
N GLY A 94 -13.17 2.27 14.02
CA GLY A 94 -13.16 1.07 14.85
C GLY A 94 -14.56 0.54 15.15
N ALA A 95 -15.52 1.42 15.41
CA ALA A 95 -16.93 1.05 15.59
C ALA A 95 -17.52 0.44 14.30
N ILE A 96 -17.21 1.03 13.13
CA ILE A 96 -17.63 0.49 11.83
C ILE A 96 -17.01 -0.90 11.62
N LEU A 97 -15.69 -1.05 11.82
CA LEU A 97 -15.00 -2.34 11.69
C LEU A 97 -15.60 -3.42 12.62
N PHE A 98 -16.03 -3.06 13.81
CA PHE A 98 -16.64 -3.98 14.76
C PHE A 98 -17.97 -4.56 14.25
N VAL A 99 -18.73 -3.77 13.49
CA VAL A 99 -20.03 -4.16 12.90
C VAL A 99 -19.85 -4.94 11.59
N LEU A 100 -18.80 -4.68 10.79
CA LEU A 100 -18.63 -5.27 9.46
C LEU A 100 -18.80 -6.80 9.41
N PRO A 101 -18.28 -7.62 10.37
CA PRO A 101 -18.46 -9.08 10.33
C PRO A 101 -19.92 -9.54 10.24
N THR A 102 -20.87 -8.77 10.77
CA THR A 102 -22.29 -9.13 10.74
C THR A 102 -22.92 -8.98 9.35
N LEU A 103 -22.24 -8.26 8.43
CA LEU A 103 -22.70 -7.98 7.07
C LEU A 103 -21.95 -8.81 6.02
N VAL A 104 -20.88 -9.52 6.41
CA VAL A 104 -20.09 -10.37 5.51
C VAL A 104 -20.84 -11.69 5.30
N ALA A 105 -21.91 -11.64 4.51
CA ALA A 105 -22.78 -12.75 4.16
C ALA A 105 -23.50 -12.43 2.83
N PRO A 106 -24.08 -13.44 2.11
CA PRO A 106 -24.77 -13.21 0.84
C PRO A 106 -25.85 -12.14 0.89
N GLN A 107 -26.64 -12.09 1.97
CA GLN A 107 -27.71 -11.13 2.15
C GLN A 107 -27.22 -9.70 2.47
N GLY A 108 -26.03 -9.58 3.05
CA GLY A 108 -25.44 -8.31 3.50
C GLY A 108 -24.34 -7.76 2.61
N GLY A 109 -23.88 -8.52 1.59
CA GLY A 109 -22.66 -8.22 0.84
C GLY A 109 -22.60 -6.85 0.19
N GLY A 110 -23.72 -6.36 -0.36
CA GLY A 110 -23.79 -5.01 -0.91
C GLY A 110 -23.64 -3.94 0.17
N THR A 111 -24.34 -4.06 1.28
CA THR A 111 -24.26 -3.15 2.44
C THR A 111 -22.85 -3.19 3.05
N PHE A 112 -22.24 -4.38 3.12
CA PHE A 112 -20.84 -4.55 3.56
C PHE A 112 -19.89 -3.69 2.73
N VAL A 113 -19.96 -3.74 1.39
CA VAL A 113 -19.06 -2.96 0.51
C VAL A 113 -19.25 -1.45 0.72
N TRP A 114 -20.50 -0.98 0.83
CA TRP A 114 -20.76 0.44 1.09
C TRP A 114 -20.27 0.90 2.47
N LEU A 115 -20.46 0.08 3.50
CA LEU A 115 -19.97 0.42 4.84
C LEU A 115 -18.44 0.36 4.90
N LEU A 116 -17.81 -0.59 4.16
CA LEU A 116 -16.36 -0.65 4.00
C LEU A 116 -15.83 0.59 3.28
N LEU A 117 -16.54 1.09 2.26
CA LEU A 117 -16.18 2.36 1.62
C LEU A 117 -16.25 3.53 2.63
N GLY A 118 -17.33 3.61 3.40
CA GLY A 118 -17.45 4.61 4.47
C GLY A 118 -16.29 4.55 5.47
N TYR A 119 -15.94 3.35 5.92
CA TYR A 119 -14.75 3.13 6.76
C TYR A 119 -13.47 3.61 6.08
N MET A 120 -13.24 3.23 4.83
CA MET A 120 -12.00 3.58 4.11
C MET A 120 -11.89 5.09 3.86
N ILE A 121 -13.00 5.81 3.65
CA ILE A 121 -13.01 7.28 3.56
C ILE A 121 -12.52 7.92 4.88
N LEU A 122 -12.84 7.32 6.03
CA LEU A 122 -12.33 7.78 7.33
C LEU A 122 -10.87 7.35 7.55
N TYR A 123 -10.50 6.16 7.09
CA TYR A 123 -9.17 5.58 7.35
C TYR A 123 -8.07 6.18 6.46
N MET A 124 -8.28 6.35 5.16
CA MET A 124 -7.22 6.78 4.23
C MET A 124 -6.53 8.08 4.65
N PRO A 125 -7.25 9.11 5.09
CA PRO A 125 -6.65 10.34 5.58
C PRO A 125 -5.76 10.14 6.81
N THR A 126 -6.04 9.16 7.67
CA THR A 126 -5.25 8.92 8.89
C THR A 126 -3.81 8.51 8.60
N VAL A 127 -3.54 7.89 7.44
CA VAL A 127 -2.18 7.57 6.99
C VAL A 127 -1.35 8.86 6.81
N GLY A 128 -1.93 9.87 6.17
CA GLY A 128 -1.30 11.19 6.02
C GLY A 128 -1.13 11.92 7.37
N LEU A 129 -2.15 11.84 8.23
CA LEU A 129 -2.10 12.44 9.58
C LEU A 129 -1.00 11.81 10.43
N ALA A 130 -0.84 10.48 10.41
CA ALA A 130 0.22 9.78 11.13
C ALA A 130 1.61 10.26 10.68
N ASN A 131 1.84 10.38 9.36
CA ASN A 131 3.08 10.93 8.81
C ASN A 131 3.30 12.39 9.25
N THR A 132 2.26 13.22 9.21
CA THR A 132 2.32 14.65 9.64
C THR A 132 2.66 14.75 11.12
N ILE A 133 2.02 13.97 11.99
CA ILE A 133 2.31 13.95 13.42
C ILE A 133 3.76 13.55 13.66
N ALA A 134 4.24 12.49 12.99
CA ALA A 134 5.61 12.03 13.16
C ALA A 134 6.65 13.07 12.70
N LEU A 135 6.51 13.60 11.48
CA LEU A 135 7.45 14.57 10.92
C LEU A 135 7.51 15.86 11.75
N LYS A 136 6.35 16.43 12.12
CA LYS A 136 6.30 17.65 12.92
C LYS A 136 6.80 17.46 14.35
N SER A 137 6.61 16.27 14.93
CA SER A 137 7.12 15.96 16.25
C SER A 137 8.65 15.90 16.30
N PHE A 138 9.30 15.56 15.19
CA PHE A 138 10.77 15.59 15.07
C PHE A 138 11.33 16.99 14.80
N GLY A 139 10.52 17.94 14.29
CA GLY A 139 10.98 19.27 13.88
C GLY A 139 12.04 19.17 12.78
N ASP A 140 13.22 19.78 13.02
CA ASP A 140 14.32 19.79 12.04
C ASP A 140 15.05 18.43 11.92
N ARG A 141 14.83 17.50 12.86
CA ARG A 141 15.50 16.18 12.93
C ARG A 141 14.71 15.07 12.25
N THR A 142 14.36 15.28 10.99
CA THR A 142 13.58 14.32 10.20
C THR A 142 14.32 13.04 9.82
N ASP A 143 15.63 12.95 10.10
CA ASP A 143 16.48 11.80 9.80
C ASP A 143 16.01 10.49 10.48
N ASN A 144 15.30 10.60 11.61
CA ASN A 144 14.71 9.47 12.32
C ASN A 144 13.36 9.00 11.73
N PHE A 145 12.75 9.75 10.82
CA PHE A 145 11.45 9.40 10.25
C PHE A 145 11.45 8.07 9.47
N PRO A 146 12.46 7.74 8.63
CA PRO A 146 12.51 6.45 7.94
C PRO A 146 12.49 5.26 8.91
N PHE A 147 13.20 5.35 10.04
CA PHE A 147 13.18 4.32 11.08
C PHE A 147 11.79 4.14 11.68
N VAL A 148 11.13 5.23 12.08
CA VAL A 148 9.76 5.21 12.61
C VAL A 148 8.78 4.67 11.57
N ARG A 149 8.94 5.06 10.30
CA ARG A 149 8.06 4.60 9.20
C ARG A 149 8.18 3.11 8.94
N ALA A 150 9.36 2.49 9.14
CA ALA A 150 9.57 1.06 9.00
C ALA A 150 8.72 0.23 9.98
N PHE A 151 8.36 0.78 11.15
CA PHE A 151 7.42 0.13 12.08
C PHE A 151 6.03 -0.05 11.48
N GLY A 152 5.65 0.75 10.47
CA GLY A 152 4.43 0.50 9.71
C GLY A 152 4.47 -0.85 8.98
N THR A 153 5.54 -1.16 8.27
CA THR A 153 5.71 -2.47 7.61
C THR A 153 5.74 -3.60 8.64
N LEU A 154 6.40 -3.40 9.80
CA LEU A 154 6.36 -4.37 10.90
C LEU A 154 4.94 -4.59 11.44
N GLY A 155 4.13 -3.53 11.56
CA GLY A 155 2.73 -3.62 11.96
C GLY A 155 1.89 -4.45 10.97
N TRP A 156 2.10 -4.23 9.68
CA TRP A 156 1.44 -5.02 8.63
C TRP A 156 1.83 -6.50 8.67
N ILE A 157 3.14 -6.80 8.82
CA ILE A 157 3.65 -8.16 8.97
C ILE A 157 3.04 -8.84 10.19
N ALA A 158 3.07 -8.16 11.35
CA ALA A 158 2.50 -8.67 12.59
C ALA A 158 1.00 -8.98 12.46
N ALA A 159 0.25 -8.13 11.75
CA ALA A 159 -1.17 -8.35 11.50
C ALA A 159 -1.41 -9.64 10.69
N GLY A 160 -0.67 -9.84 9.59
CA GLY A 160 -0.76 -11.06 8.78
C GLY A 160 -0.42 -12.32 9.57
N LEU A 161 0.67 -12.27 10.36
CA LEU A 161 1.10 -13.39 11.22
C LEU A 161 0.06 -13.71 12.30
N ILE A 162 -0.46 -12.70 13.00
CA ILE A 162 -1.46 -12.90 14.08
C ILE A 162 -2.76 -13.46 13.50
N VAL A 163 -3.26 -12.91 12.38
CA VAL A 163 -4.45 -13.43 11.70
C VAL A 163 -4.26 -14.87 11.25
N GLY A 164 -3.07 -15.18 10.70
CA GLY A 164 -2.75 -16.54 10.27
C GLY A 164 -2.66 -17.53 11.42
N TRP A 165 -1.89 -17.22 12.47
CA TRP A 165 -1.72 -18.11 13.65
C TRP A 165 -2.98 -18.29 14.46
N ALA A 166 -3.84 -17.26 14.51
CA ALA A 166 -5.13 -17.36 15.16
C ALA A 166 -6.18 -18.18 14.36
N GLY A 167 -5.83 -18.69 13.16
CA GLY A 167 -6.76 -19.43 12.31
C GLY A 167 -7.87 -18.56 11.73
N LEU A 168 -7.67 -17.24 11.65
CA LEU A 168 -8.69 -16.28 11.22
C LEU A 168 -8.61 -15.94 9.73
N SER A 169 -7.68 -16.53 8.94
CA SER A 169 -7.46 -16.17 7.55
C SER A 169 -8.71 -16.25 6.66
N ALA A 170 -9.63 -17.14 6.95
CA ALA A 170 -10.91 -17.30 6.23
C ALA A 170 -12.12 -16.81 7.04
N SER A 171 -11.90 -16.07 8.14
CA SER A 171 -12.97 -15.66 9.06
C SER A 171 -13.27 -14.17 8.99
N PRO A 172 -14.55 -13.75 8.98
CA PRO A 172 -14.92 -12.32 9.11
C PRO A 172 -14.40 -11.66 10.39
N GLN A 173 -13.94 -12.43 11.39
CA GLN A 173 -13.40 -11.90 12.64
C GLN A 173 -12.11 -11.08 12.46
N ILE A 174 -11.45 -11.15 11.31
CA ILE A 174 -10.34 -10.24 10.93
C ILE A 174 -10.70 -8.77 11.15
N PHE A 175 -11.96 -8.39 10.90
CA PHE A 175 -12.43 -7.03 11.12
C PHE A 175 -12.51 -6.67 12.60
N ARG A 176 -12.82 -7.63 13.51
CA ARG A 176 -12.82 -7.36 14.96
C ARG A 176 -11.41 -7.19 15.50
N VAL A 177 -10.42 -7.94 14.97
CA VAL A 177 -9.00 -7.72 15.29
C VAL A 177 -8.59 -6.31 14.89
N ALA A 178 -8.93 -5.89 13.67
CA ALA A 178 -8.67 -4.53 13.19
C ALA A 178 -9.40 -3.48 14.04
N ALA A 179 -10.66 -3.72 14.41
CA ALA A 179 -11.47 -2.84 15.27
C ALA A 179 -10.82 -2.60 16.62
N ALA A 180 -10.37 -3.66 17.29
CA ALA A 180 -9.73 -3.56 18.60
C ALA A 180 -8.46 -2.68 18.54
N VAL A 181 -7.61 -2.89 17.52
CA VAL A 181 -6.40 -2.09 17.36
C VAL A 181 -6.72 -0.66 16.90
N SER A 182 -7.76 -0.46 16.06
CA SER A 182 -8.20 0.88 15.67
C SER A 182 -8.69 1.70 16.87
N ILE A 183 -9.52 1.11 17.73
CA ILE A 183 -9.97 1.77 18.96
C ILE A 183 -8.79 2.07 19.88
N ALA A 184 -7.89 1.09 20.08
CA ALA A 184 -6.67 1.30 20.85
C ALA A 184 -5.80 2.43 20.30
N LEU A 185 -5.65 2.51 18.98
CA LEU A 185 -4.92 3.60 18.30
C LEU A 185 -5.61 4.95 18.50
N GLY A 186 -6.95 5.00 18.40
CA GLY A 186 -7.73 6.21 18.69
C GLY A 186 -7.47 6.72 20.11
N LEU A 187 -7.55 5.86 21.11
CA LEU A 187 -7.25 6.20 22.51
C LEU A 187 -5.78 6.57 22.71
N TYR A 188 -4.87 5.80 22.10
CA TYR A 188 -3.42 6.07 22.15
C TYR A 188 -3.09 7.43 21.55
N SER A 189 -3.81 7.85 20.52
CA SER A 189 -3.59 9.15 19.87
C SER A 189 -3.79 10.34 20.81
N LEU A 190 -4.59 10.19 21.87
CA LEU A 190 -4.72 11.22 22.92
C LEU A 190 -3.40 11.53 23.64
N THR A 191 -2.49 10.57 23.67
CA THR A 191 -1.18 10.71 24.33
C THR A 191 -0.14 11.38 23.44
N LEU A 192 -0.33 11.40 22.10
CA LEU A 192 0.64 11.91 21.14
C LEU A 192 0.85 13.44 21.28
N PRO A 193 2.00 13.97 20.80
CA PRO A 193 2.21 15.42 20.78
C PRO A 193 1.12 16.15 20.01
N ALA A 194 0.69 17.29 20.51
CA ALA A 194 -0.18 18.21 19.77
C ALA A 194 0.66 18.96 18.73
N VAL A 195 0.40 18.71 17.46
CA VAL A 195 1.05 19.42 16.35
C VAL A 195 0.05 20.35 15.67
N ALA A 196 0.54 21.49 15.17
CA ALA A 196 -0.29 22.43 14.43
C ALA A 196 -0.73 21.82 13.08
N SER A 197 -1.92 22.18 12.61
CA SER A 197 -2.35 21.85 11.25
C SER A 197 -1.69 22.80 10.26
N ASP A 198 -1.16 22.27 9.14
CA ASP A 198 -0.68 23.06 7.99
C ASP A 198 -1.74 23.18 6.90
N ALA A 199 -2.99 22.88 7.21
CA ALA A 199 -4.04 23.00 6.21
C ALA A 199 -4.02 24.44 5.65
N PRO A 200 -3.85 24.62 4.33
CA PRO A 200 -3.88 25.92 3.71
C PRO A 200 -5.21 26.59 4.02
N ARG A 201 -5.17 27.86 4.39
CA ARG A 201 -6.37 28.63 4.71
C ARG A 201 -7.09 29.22 3.49
N ASP A 202 -6.48 29.08 2.30
CA ASP A 202 -6.90 29.74 1.07
C ASP A 202 -7.38 28.78 -0.03
N GLU A 203 -7.99 29.34 -1.08
CA GLU A 203 -8.60 28.64 -2.22
C GLU A 203 -7.67 27.73 -3.05
N GLY A 204 -6.35 27.73 -2.77
CA GLY A 204 -5.35 26.90 -3.43
C GLY A 204 -5.39 25.39 -3.07
N VAL A 205 -6.16 24.99 -2.03
CA VAL A 205 -6.21 23.59 -1.56
C VAL A 205 -6.65 22.63 -2.65
N VAL A 206 -7.66 22.99 -3.45
CA VAL A 206 -8.19 22.15 -4.53
C VAL A 206 -7.11 21.92 -5.59
N ARG A 207 -6.36 22.95 -5.98
CA ARG A 207 -5.26 22.84 -6.94
C ARG A 207 -4.12 21.97 -6.41
N GLN A 208 -3.85 22.05 -5.11
CA GLN A 208 -2.80 21.27 -4.45
C GLN A 208 -3.18 19.80 -4.34
N VAL A 209 -4.42 19.50 -3.95
CA VAL A 209 -4.95 18.13 -3.87
C VAL A 209 -5.07 17.49 -5.27
N LEU A 210 -5.47 18.27 -6.28
CA LEU A 210 -5.51 17.83 -7.68
C LEU A 210 -4.13 17.76 -8.33
N CYS A 211 -3.05 18.08 -7.60
CA CYS A 211 -1.67 18.05 -8.10
C CYS A 211 -1.46 18.85 -9.41
N VAL A 212 -2.21 19.94 -9.60
CA VAL A 212 -2.31 20.67 -10.88
C VAL A 212 -0.93 21.13 -11.40
N GLU A 213 -0.05 21.61 -10.50
CA GLU A 213 1.27 22.09 -10.88
C GLU A 213 2.20 20.96 -11.31
N ALA A 214 2.02 19.74 -10.74
CA ALA A 214 2.79 18.57 -11.11
C ALA A 214 2.44 18.04 -12.51
N PHE A 215 1.25 18.32 -13.05
CA PHE A 215 0.92 17.94 -14.43
C PHE A 215 1.88 18.53 -15.47
N GLY A 216 2.55 19.63 -15.15
CA GLY A 216 3.63 20.17 -16.00
C GLY A 216 4.80 19.20 -16.21
N LEU A 217 5.02 18.25 -15.29
CA LEU A 217 6.05 17.21 -15.40
C LEU A 217 5.74 16.19 -16.50
N LEU A 218 4.45 15.96 -16.82
CA LEU A 218 4.04 15.04 -17.89
C LEU A 218 4.46 15.51 -19.29
N LYS A 219 4.85 16.77 -19.44
CA LYS A 219 5.47 17.27 -20.69
C LYS A 219 6.85 16.65 -20.94
N GLN A 220 7.51 16.12 -19.90
CA GLN A 220 8.74 15.34 -20.06
C GLN A 220 8.40 13.91 -20.47
N ARG A 221 8.86 13.50 -21.65
CA ARG A 221 8.55 12.18 -22.22
C ARG A 221 8.91 11.01 -21.29
N SER A 222 10.08 11.07 -20.65
CA SER A 222 10.52 10.02 -19.71
C SER A 222 9.59 9.91 -18.51
N PHE A 223 9.19 11.04 -17.93
CA PHE A 223 8.28 11.06 -16.78
C PHE A 223 6.86 10.60 -17.17
N LEU A 224 6.36 11.00 -18.33
CA LEU A 224 5.07 10.53 -18.85
C LEU A 224 5.06 9.00 -19.04
N ILE A 225 6.11 8.45 -19.68
CA ILE A 225 6.24 7.00 -19.88
C ILE A 225 6.29 6.28 -18.52
N PHE A 226 7.04 6.84 -17.57
CA PHE A 226 7.09 6.26 -16.21
C PHE A 226 5.70 6.25 -15.56
N ILE A 227 4.95 7.35 -15.55
CA ILE A 227 3.61 7.43 -14.95
C ILE A 227 2.65 6.47 -15.65
N VAL A 228 2.65 6.40 -16.99
CA VAL A 228 1.82 5.46 -17.75
C VAL A 228 2.14 4.00 -17.37
N CYS A 229 3.42 3.62 -17.37
CA CYS A 229 3.81 2.27 -16.99
C CYS A 229 3.52 1.99 -15.50
N ALA A 230 3.65 2.99 -14.62
CA ALA A 230 3.32 2.87 -13.21
C ALA A 230 1.82 2.63 -12.99
N THR A 231 0.97 3.32 -13.75
CA THR A 231 -0.49 3.09 -13.74
C THR A 231 -0.82 1.69 -14.24
N LEU A 232 -0.25 1.29 -15.38
CA LEU A 232 -0.51 0.00 -15.99
C LEU A 232 -0.05 -1.17 -15.12
N ILE A 233 1.13 -1.10 -14.49
CA ILE A 233 1.64 -2.19 -13.63
C ILE A 233 0.85 -2.30 -12.30
N SER A 234 0.17 -1.23 -11.89
CA SER A 234 -0.71 -1.27 -10.73
C SER A 234 -1.98 -2.10 -10.98
N ILE A 235 -2.33 -2.37 -12.26
CA ILE A 235 -3.46 -3.25 -12.60
C ILE A 235 -3.19 -4.71 -12.16
N PRO A 236 -2.12 -5.39 -12.59
CA PRO A 236 -1.79 -6.73 -12.09
C PRO A 236 -1.47 -6.73 -10.58
N LEU A 237 -0.95 -5.63 -10.02
CA LEU A 237 -0.76 -5.52 -8.58
C LEU A 237 -2.08 -5.54 -7.81
N ALA A 238 -3.11 -4.85 -8.29
CA ALA A 238 -4.45 -4.88 -7.68
C ALA A 238 -5.05 -6.30 -7.68
N MET A 239 -4.85 -7.04 -8.78
CA MET A 239 -5.25 -8.45 -8.85
C MET A 239 -4.56 -9.30 -7.77
N TYR A 240 -3.27 -9.06 -7.53
CA TYR A 240 -2.57 -9.75 -6.45
C TYR A 240 -3.21 -9.45 -5.09
N TYR A 241 -3.43 -8.19 -4.73
CA TYR A 241 -4.02 -7.85 -3.44
C TYR A 241 -5.42 -8.45 -3.25
N ALA A 242 -6.22 -8.50 -4.31
CA ALA A 242 -7.58 -9.00 -4.24
C ALA A 242 -7.68 -10.54 -4.24
N TYR A 243 -6.84 -11.21 -5.04
CA TYR A 243 -7.03 -12.61 -5.39
C TYR A 243 -5.90 -13.56 -4.95
N ALA A 244 -4.79 -13.05 -4.38
CA ALA A 244 -3.73 -13.94 -3.89
C ALA A 244 -4.19 -14.77 -2.68
N SER A 245 -4.98 -14.18 -1.76
CA SER A 245 -5.44 -14.94 -0.59
C SER A 245 -6.44 -16.05 -0.94
N PRO A 246 -7.46 -15.85 -1.82
CA PRO A 246 -8.27 -16.97 -2.32
C PRO A 246 -7.46 -18.03 -3.03
N TYR A 247 -6.49 -17.65 -3.88
CA TYR A 247 -5.62 -18.58 -4.59
C TYR A 247 -4.78 -19.44 -3.64
N VAL A 248 -4.13 -18.82 -2.66
CA VAL A 248 -3.31 -19.52 -1.65
C VAL A 248 -4.18 -20.47 -0.82
N GLY A 249 -5.42 -20.06 -0.50
CA GLY A 249 -6.41 -20.93 0.14
C GLY A 249 -6.84 -22.12 -0.74
N ALA A 250 -7.07 -21.90 -2.03
CA ALA A 250 -7.40 -22.94 -3.00
C ALA A 250 -6.26 -23.95 -3.19
N ALA A 251 -5.00 -23.53 -2.96
CA ALA A 251 -3.84 -24.43 -2.92
C ALA A 251 -3.76 -25.28 -1.62
N GLY A 252 -4.72 -25.17 -0.70
CA GLY A 252 -4.76 -25.94 0.55
C GLY A 252 -3.84 -25.40 1.64
N ILE A 253 -3.33 -24.18 1.53
CA ILE A 253 -2.49 -23.55 2.56
C ILE A 253 -3.40 -22.92 3.62
N GLU A 254 -3.41 -23.46 4.83
CA GLU A 254 -4.28 -22.99 5.92
C GLU A 254 -3.84 -21.64 6.49
N ASN A 255 -2.52 -21.44 6.69
CA ASN A 255 -1.97 -20.19 7.24
C ASN A 255 -1.76 -19.13 6.14
N VAL A 256 -2.83 -18.73 5.46
CA VAL A 256 -2.77 -17.78 4.33
C VAL A 256 -2.20 -16.43 4.76
N GLY A 257 -2.64 -15.89 5.91
CA GLY A 257 -2.15 -14.60 6.40
C GLY A 257 -0.64 -14.61 6.66
N GLY A 258 -0.14 -15.66 7.31
CA GLY A 258 1.30 -15.85 7.55
C GLY A 258 2.09 -16.06 6.27
N THR A 259 1.56 -16.84 5.32
CA THR A 259 2.21 -17.06 4.02
C THR A 259 2.35 -15.76 3.25
N LEU A 260 1.29 -14.95 3.17
CA LEU A 260 1.36 -13.66 2.46
C LEU A 260 2.24 -12.62 3.18
N ALA A 261 2.41 -12.72 4.52
CA ALA A 261 3.33 -11.85 5.26
C ALA A 261 4.82 -12.03 4.84
N ILE A 262 5.20 -13.18 4.26
CA ILE A 262 6.55 -13.41 3.70
C ILE A 262 6.89 -12.34 2.66
N GLY A 263 5.89 -11.91 1.88
CA GLY A 263 6.08 -10.84 0.89
C GLY A 263 6.52 -9.53 1.52
N GLN A 264 5.90 -9.10 2.61
CA GLN A 264 6.26 -7.88 3.33
C GLN A 264 7.59 -8.03 4.10
N MET A 265 7.93 -9.23 4.56
CA MET A 265 9.26 -9.48 5.13
C MET A 265 10.35 -9.29 4.08
N SER A 266 10.14 -9.76 2.84
CA SER A 266 11.07 -9.54 1.74
C SER A 266 11.17 -8.06 1.36
N GLU A 267 10.04 -7.32 1.35
CA GLU A 267 10.01 -5.87 1.13
C GLU A 267 10.90 -5.15 2.16
N LEU A 268 10.73 -5.45 3.45
CA LEU A 268 11.55 -4.86 4.50
C LEU A 268 13.06 -5.11 4.27
N ALA A 269 13.43 -6.31 3.81
CA ALA A 269 14.82 -6.66 3.54
C ALA A 269 15.39 -5.89 2.33
N PHE A 270 14.64 -5.78 1.23
CA PHE A 270 15.07 -5.07 0.03
C PHE A 270 15.07 -3.54 0.20
N MET A 271 14.15 -2.99 1.00
CA MET A 271 14.09 -1.55 1.28
C MET A 271 15.40 -0.99 1.83
N PHE A 272 16.09 -1.73 2.71
CA PHE A 272 17.40 -1.31 3.22
C PHE A 272 18.52 -1.31 2.16
N SER A 273 18.40 -2.11 1.12
CA SER A 273 19.38 -2.17 0.03
C SER A 273 19.16 -1.08 -1.04
N MET A 274 17.97 -0.47 -1.10
CA MET A 274 17.58 0.47 -2.15
C MET A 274 18.52 1.66 -2.35
N PRO A 275 19.02 2.37 -1.30
CA PRO A 275 19.92 3.50 -1.52
C PRO A 275 21.24 3.10 -2.22
N TRP A 276 21.74 1.90 -1.95
CA TRP A 276 22.93 1.36 -2.60
C TRP A 276 22.63 0.92 -4.04
N LEU A 277 21.54 0.17 -4.24
CA LEU A 277 21.12 -0.31 -5.55
C LEU A 277 20.83 0.85 -6.52
N TYR A 278 20.11 1.87 -6.04
CA TYR A 278 19.78 3.05 -6.85
C TYR A 278 21.03 3.80 -7.32
N ARG A 279 22.02 4.00 -6.42
CA ARG A 279 23.30 4.64 -6.77
C ARG A 279 24.13 3.80 -7.73
N ARG A 280 24.10 2.46 -7.60
CA ARG A 280 24.93 1.55 -8.40
C ARG A 280 24.37 1.36 -9.81
N PHE A 281 23.07 1.19 -9.96
CA PHE A 281 22.43 0.78 -11.21
C PHE A 281 21.60 1.90 -11.88
N GLY A 282 21.22 2.91 -11.13
CA GLY A 282 20.33 3.97 -11.61
C GLY A 282 18.87 3.53 -11.73
N VAL A 283 18.01 4.46 -12.18
CA VAL A 283 16.54 4.28 -12.15
C VAL A 283 16.03 3.25 -13.14
N LYS A 284 16.48 3.30 -14.41
CA LYS A 284 15.91 2.45 -15.49
C LYS A 284 16.06 0.95 -15.22
N PRO A 285 17.26 0.43 -14.87
CA PRO A 285 17.42 -1.00 -14.57
C PRO A 285 16.59 -1.44 -13.37
N LEU A 286 16.48 -0.64 -12.30
CA LEU A 286 15.70 -0.99 -11.13
C LEU A 286 14.21 -1.10 -11.45
N LEU A 287 13.63 -0.10 -12.11
CA LEU A 287 12.23 -0.13 -12.53
C LEU A 287 11.95 -1.34 -13.42
N LEU A 288 12.85 -1.64 -14.36
CA LEU A 288 12.70 -2.77 -15.28
C LEU A 288 12.76 -4.12 -14.54
N VAL A 289 13.71 -4.28 -13.62
CA VAL A 289 13.82 -5.49 -12.79
C VAL A 289 12.58 -5.67 -11.92
N GLY A 290 12.05 -4.60 -11.33
CA GLY A 290 10.79 -4.64 -10.58
C GLY A 290 9.62 -5.11 -11.43
N MET A 291 9.46 -4.57 -12.65
CA MET A 291 8.40 -5.00 -13.59
C MET A 291 8.59 -6.45 -14.05
N ALA A 292 9.82 -6.86 -14.38
CA ALA A 292 10.12 -8.24 -14.76
C ALA A 292 9.85 -9.21 -13.61
N ALA A 293 10.18 -8.82 -12.37
CA ALA A 293 9.88 -9.61 -11.18
C ALA A 293 8.37 -9.83 -10.98
N TRP A 294 7.50 -8.85 -11.32
CA TRP A 294 6.05 -9.08 -11.34
C TRP A 294 5.64 -10.13 -12.37
N ALA A 295 6.18 -10.07 -13.59
CA ALA A 295 5.89 -11.07 -14.60
C ALA A 295 6.28 -12.48 -14.14
N VAL A 296 7.49 -12.62 -13.59
CA VAL A 296 7.98 -13.90 -13.03
C VAL A 296 7.11 -14.34 -11.85
N ARG A 297 6.76 -13.44 -10.95
CA ARG A 297 5.90 -13.73 -9.79
C ARG A 297 4.57 -14.33 -10.19
N TYR A 298 3.88 -13.72 -11.14
CA TYR A 298 2.58 -14.22 -11.59
C TYR A 298 2.69 -15.48 -12.42
N ALA A 299 3.78 -15.65 -13.18
CA ALA A 299 4.09 -16.92 -13.84
C ALA A 299 4.33 -18.05 -12.82
N LEU A 300 5.01 -17.77 -11.70
CA LEU A 300 5.16 -18.71 -10.59
C LEU A 300 3.81 -19.09 -9.97
N PHE A 301 2.88 -18.15 -9.82
CA PHE A 301 1.52 -18.45 -9.36
C PHE A 301 0.75 -19.28 -10.41
N ALA A 302 1.00 -19.06 -11.70
CA ALA A 302 0.37 -19.80 -12.78
C ALA A 302 0.83 -21.26 -12.89
N ILE A 303 1.96 -21.62 -12.27
CA ILE A 303 2.47 -23.00 -12.22
C ILE A 303 2.45 -23.59 -10.80
N GLY A 304 2.16 -22.76 -9.78
CA GLY A 304 2.14 -23.17 -8.38
C GLY A 304 0.86 -23.95 -8.04
N ASP A 305 1.00 -24.97 -7.21
CA ASP A 305 -0.10 -25.74 -6.64
C ASP A 305 0.20 -26.12 -5.18
N GLY A 306 -0.73 -26.81 -4.53
CA GLY A 306 -0.56 -27.28 -3.14
C GLY A 306 0.29 -28.52 -2.97
N GLY A 307 0.80 -29.12 -4.06
CA GLY A 307 1.67 -30.29 -4.10
C GLY A 307 3.11 -29.94 -4.49
N ASP A 308 3.57 -30.54 -5.59
CA ASP A 308 4.94 -30.37 -6.09
C ASP A 308 5.26 -28.91 -6.50
N GLY A 309 4.25 -28.11 -6.85
CA GLY A 309 4.36 -26.68 -7.19
C GLY A 309 4.33 -25.73 -5.99
N LEU A 310 4.26 -26.20 -4.77
CA LEU A 310 4.17 -25.36 -3.56
C LEU A 310 5.31 -24.34 -3.44
N TRP A 311 6.52 -24.73 -3.84
CA TRP A 311 7.69 -23.85 -3.87
C TRP A 311 7.48 -22.61 -4.74
N ALA A 312 6.73 -22.75 -5.84
CA ALA A 312 6.45 -21.65 -6.75
C ALA A 312 5.54 -20.60 -6.10
N ILE A 313 4.55 -21.03 -5.29
CA ILE A 313 3.71 -20.13 -4.50
C ILE A 313 4.56 -19.32 -3.53
N TYR A 314 5.41 -19.98 -2.72
CA TYR A 314 6.25 -19.30 -1.73
C TYR A 314 7.27 -18.37 -2.39
N LEU A 315 7.91 -18.79 -3.48
CA LEU A 315 8.85 -17.94 -4.20
C LEU A 315 8.11 -16.75 -4.85
N GLY A 316 6.94 -16.98 -5.43
CA GLY A 316 6.10 -15.92 -5.99
C GLY A 316 5.69 -14.89 -4.93
N VAL A 317 5.34 -15.33 -3.71
CA VAL A 317 5.08 -14.42 -2.59
C VAL A 317 6.34 -13.68 -2.17
N ALA A 318 7.47 -14.36 -2.02
CA ALA A 318 8.75 -13.77 -1.60
C ALA A 318 9.29 -12.72 -2.59
N LEU A 319 8.99 -12.83 -3.89
CA LEU A 319 9.36 -11.82 -4.88
C LEU A 319 8.69 -10.46 -4.67
N HIS A 320 7.73 -10.35 -3.73
CA HIS A 320 7.02 -9.09 -3.47
C HIS A 320 7.96 -7.91 -3.21
N GLY A 321 8.97 -8.10 -2.38
CA GLY A 321 9.92 -7.03 -2.05
C GLY A 321 10.69 -6.52 -3.28
N VAL A 322 11.16 -7.43 -4.14
CA VAL A 322 11.82 -7.04 -5.40
C VAL A 322 10.85 -6.26 -6.29
N CYS A 323 9.62 -6.77 -6.47
CA CYS A 323 8.61 -6.10 -7.29
C CYS A 323 8.33 -4.69 -6.78
N TYR A 324 8.04 -4.58 -5.47
CA TYR A 324 7.54 -3.37 -4.86
C TYR A 324 8.63 -2.31 -4.70
N ASP A 325 9.76 -2.68 -4.10
CA ASP A 325 10.82 -1.71 -3.80
C ASP A 325 11.53 -1.24 -5.07
N PHE A 326 11.84 -2.15 -5.98
CA PHE A 326 12.56 -1.80 -7.20
C PHE A 326 11.72 -0.98 -8.15
N PHE A 327 10.40 -1.00 -7.99
CA PHE A 327 9.51 -0.18 -8.79
C PHE A 327 8.99 1.03 -8.01
N PHE A 328 8.26 0.85 -6.91
CA PHE A 328 7.60 1.98 -6.24
C PHE A 328 8.56 2.84 -5.43
N VAL A 329 9.50 2.24 -4.68
CA VAL A 329 10.49 3.03 -3.92
C VAL A 329 11.45 3.73 -4.88
N ALA A 330 11.99 3.02 -5.88
CA ALA A 330 12.84 3.65 -6.89
C ALA A 330 12.08 4.69 -7.71
N GLY A 331 10.81 4.46 -8.03
CA GLY A 331 9.92 5.39 -8.72
C GLY A 331 9.65 6.67 -7.92
N ALA A 332 9.44 6.54 -6.59
CA ALA A 332 9.29 7.69 -5.70
C ALA A 332 10.59 8.53 -5.64
N ILE A 333 11.76 7.88 -5.56
CA ILE A 333 13.07 8.57 -5.62
C ILE A 333 13.23 9.28 -6.97
N TYR A 334 12.91 8.62 -8.08
CA TYR A 334 12.95 9.21 -9.42
C TYR A 334 12.02 10.42 -9.55
N THR A 335 10.79 10.29 -9.07
CA THR A 335 9.81 11.40 -9.04
C THR A 335 10.35 12.59 -8.26
N GLY A 336 10.92 12.34 -7.07
CA GLY A 336 11.56 13.38 -6.26
C GLY A 336 12.72 14.07 -6.98
N THR A 337 13.57 13.30 -7.66
CA THR A 337 14.73 13.85 -8.41
C THR A 337 14.29 14.85 -9.51
N ILE A 338 13.16 14.57 -10.18
CA ILE A 338 12.63 15.43 -11.23
C ILE A 338 11.85 16.62 -10.67
N ALA A 339 11.11 16.42 -9.59
CA ALA A 339 10.16 17.40 -9.07
C ALA A 339 10.79 18.43 -8.12
N THR A 340 11.80 18.03 -7.32
CA THR A 340 12.44 18.90 -6.32
C THR A 340 13.04 20.18 -6.91
N PRO A 341 13.78 20.14 -8.04
CA PRO A 341 14.31 21.36 -8.65
C PRO A 341 13.23 22.35 -9.12
N ARG A 342 11.98 21.88 -9.24
CA ARG A 342 10.83 22.70 -9.67
C ARG A 342 9.93 23.14 -8.51
N GLY A 343 10.27 22.74 -7.28
CA GLY A 343 9.47 23.09 -6.10
C GLY A 343 8.12 22.36 -5.99
N VAL A 344 7.88 21.29 -6.79
CA VAL A 344 6.58 20.59 -6.86
C VAL A 344 6.64 19.15 -6.35
N ASN A 345 7.62 18.83 -5.51
CA ASN A 345 7.85 17.44 -5.06
C ASN A 345 6.63 16.81 -4.38
N ALA A 346 5.99 17.50 -3.44
CA ALA A 346 4.81 16.98 -2.73
C ALA A 346 3.66 16.67 -3.71
N GLN A 347 3.39 17.57 -4.67
CA GLN A 347 2.36 17.37 -5.68
C GLN A 347 2.72 16.25 -6.65
N ALA A 348 3.99 16.08 -7.02
CA ALA A 348 4.45 15.00 -7.89
C ALA A 348 4.31 13.63 -7.23
N GLN A 349 4.62 13.51 -5.93
CA GLN A 349 4.37 12.29 -5.16
C GLN A 349 2.87 11.99 -5.02
N GLY A 350 2.06 13.02 -4.81
CA GLY A 350 0.59 12.92 -4.80
C GLY A 350 0.06 12.45 -6.16
N MET A 351 0.58 12.97 -7.26
CA MET A 351 0.23 12.56 -8.61
C MET A 351 0.63 11.10 -8.88
N LEU A 352 1.82 10.67 -8.47
CA LEU A 352 2.23 9.27 -8.56
C LEU A 352 1.24 8.36 -7.82
N THR A 353 0.86 8.72 -6.59
CA THR A 353 -0.13 7.98 -5.79
C THR A 353 -1.50 7.96 -6.46
N LEU A 354 -1.96 9.10 -7.01
CA LEU A 354 -3.24 9.19 -7.71
C LEU A 354 -3.29 8.24 -8.90
N PHE A 355 -2.24 8.22 -9.72
CA PHE A 355 -2.21 7.38 -10.91
C PHE A 355 -1.98 5.90 -10.59
N THR A 356 -1.16 5.56 -9.59
CA THR A 356 -0.89 4.18 -9.21
C THR A 356 -1.99 3.61 -8.31
N TYR A 357 -2.12 4.13 -7.08
CA TYR A 357 -3.07 3.62 -6.11
C TYR A 357 -4.52 4.03 -6.45
N GLY A 358 -4.76 5.26 -6.88
CA GLY A 358 -6.09 5.71 -7.29
C GLY A 358 -6.56 5.01 -8.56
N VAL A 359 -6.01 5.40 -9.70
CA VAL A 359 -6.49 4.94 -11.03
C VAL A 359 -6.10 3.49 -11.30
N GLY A 360 -4.81 3.15 -11.16
CA GLY A 360 -4.29 1.84 -11.52
C GLY A 360 -4.89 0.71 -10.69
N MET A 361 -4.95 0.88 -9.36
CA MET A 361 -5.53 -0.13 -8.47
C MET A 361 -7.05 -0.24 -8.65
N LEU A 362 -7.76 0.87 -8.90
CA LEU A 362 -9.20 0.84 -9.17
C LEU A 362 -9.50 0.03 -10.44
N LEU A 363 -8.82 0.34 -11.55
CA LEU A 363 -8.96 -0.40 -12.80
C LEU A 363 -8.59 -1.87 -12.60
N GLY A 364 -7.51 -2.16 -11.90
CA GLY A 364 -7.03 -3.51 -11.66
C GLY A 364 -7.98 -4.34 -10.79
N SER A 365 -8.62 -3.75 -9.80
CA SER A 365 -9.65 -4.43 -9.00
C SER A 365 -10.85 -4.85 -9.86
N GLN A 366 -11.27 -4.00 -10.80
CA GLN A 366 -12.37 -4.30 -11.72
C GLN A 366 -11.98 -5.30 -12.81
N VAL A 367 -10.76 -5.19 -13.38
CA VAL A 367 -10.22 -6.19 -14.32
C VAL A 367 -10.14 -7.56 -13.63
N GLY A 368 -9.63 -7.61 -12.40
CA GLY A 368 -9.62 -8.82 -11.59
C GLY A 368 -11.01 -9.42 -11.36
N ALA A 369 -12.03 -8.57 -11.10
CA ALA A 369 -13.42 -9.01 -10.95
C ALA A 369 -13.96 -9.66 -12.22
N ILE A 370 -13.66 -9.09 -13.39
CA ILE A 370 -14.07 -9.63 -14.70
C ILE A 370 -13.41 -10.99 -14.94
N LEU A 371 -12.14 -11.15 -14.61
CA LEU A 371 -11.43 -12.42 -14.77
C LEU A 371 -11.92 -13.46 -13.76
N TYR A 372 -12.12 -13.07 -12.51
CA TYR A 372 -12.66 -13.94 -11.47
C TYR A 372 -14.06 -14.45 -11.80
N ALA A 373 -14.92 -13.60 -12.38
CA ALA A 373 -16.27 -13.98 -12.81
C ALA A 373 -16.30 -15.05 -13.93
N ARG A 374 -15.15 -15.32 -14.58
CA ARG A 374 -15.02 -16.40 -15.58
C ARG A 374 -14.61 -17.73 -14.97
N LEU A 375 -14.20 -17.75 -13.71
CA LEU A 375 -13.89 -18.98 -12.99
C LEU A 375 -15.20 -19.74 -12.74
N PRO A 376 -15.21 -21.08 -12.82
CA PRO A 376 -16.34 -21.90 -12.41
C PRO A 376 -16.62 -21.70 -10.89
N ALA A 377 -17.84 -21.97 -10.48
CA ALA A 377 -18.26 -21.80 -9.07
C ALA A 377 -17.47 -22.72 -8.11
N ASP A 378 -17.01 -23.86 -8.62
CA ASP A 378 -16.20 -24.86 -7.94
C ASP A 378 -14.72 -24.80 -8.38
N ALA A 379 -14.24 -23.60 -8.75
CA ALA A 379 -12.90 -23.38 -9.28
C ALA A 379 -11.82 -24.06 -8.43
N GLY A 380 -11.13 -25.00 -9.04
CA GLY A 380 -9.97 -25.68 -8.47
C GLY A 380 -8.67 -24.92 -8.73
N ILE A 381 -7.56 -25.47 -8.24
CA ILE A 381 -6.23 -24.82 -8.38
C ILE A 381 -5.85 -24.59 -9.85
N ALA A 382 -6.24 -25.47 -10.76
CA ALA A 382 -5.96 -25.36 -12.20
C ALA A 382 -6.62 -24.11 -12.83
N ASP A 383 -7.84 -23.77 -12.41
CA ASP A 383 -8.54 -22.57 -12.88
C ASP A 383 -7.84 -21.30 -12.39
N TRP A 384 -7.39 -21.31 -11.14
CA TRP A 384 -6.58 -20.24 -10.58
C TRP A 384 -5.24 -20.06 -11.28
N GLN A 385 -4.55 -21.17 -11.60
CA GLN A 385 -3.31 -21.17 -12.39
C GLN A 385 -3.53 -20.50 -13.75
N GLN A 386 -4.62 -20.85 -14.43
CA GLN A 386 -4.96 -20.22 -15.71
C GLN A 386 -5.22 -18.71 -15.56
N MET A 387 -5.90 -18.29 -14.49
CA MET A 387 -6.15 -16.88 -14.22
C MET A 387 -4.85 -16.08 -14.03
N TRP A 388 -3.81 -16.66 -13.39
CA TRP A 388 -2.56 -15.97 -13.12
C TRP A 388 -1.70 -15.71 -14.36
N TRP A 389 -1.94 -16.39 -15.48
CA TRP A 389 -1.27 -16.07 -16.74
C TRP A 389 -1.63 -14.69 -17.29
N TYR A 390 -2.85 -14.18 -17.04
CA TYR A 390 -3.25 -12.85 -17.52
C TYR A 390 -2.39 -11.74 -16.92
N PRO A 391 -2.25 -11.60 -15.59
CA PRO A 391 -1.37 -10.60 -15.00
C PRO A 391 0.12 -10.84 -15.30
N ALA A 392 0.56 -12.10 -15.51
CA ALA A 392 1.94 -12.41 -15.90
C ALA A 392 2.27 -11.84 -17.28
N ILE A 393 1.43 -12.10 -18.28
CA ILE A 393 1.58 -11.60 -19.65
C ILE A 393 1.47 -10.08 -19.67
N ALA A 394 0.49 -9.51 -18.94
CA ALA A 394 0.34 -8.06 -18.83
C ALA A 394 1.59 -7.39 -18.26
N ALA A 395 2.13 -7.90 -17.16
CA ALA A 395 3.35 -7.36 -16.54
C ALA A 395 4.56 -7.47 -17.48
N ALA A 396 4.72 -8.59 -18.20
CA ALA A 396 5.78 -8.76 -19.19
C ALA A 396 5.66 -7.77 -20.36
N ALA A 397 4.43 -7.56 -20.87
CA ALA A 397 4.17 -6.58 -21.93
C ALA A 397 4.47 -5.14 -21.48
N ILE A 398 4.13 -4.78 -20.24
CA ILE A 398 4.42 -3.47 -19.66
C ILE A 398 5.94 -3.29 -19.47
N ALA A 399 6.65 -4.30 -19.00
CA ALA A 399 8.10 -4.28 -18.88
C ALA A 399 8.77 -4.08 -20.26
N LEU A 400 8.29 -4.76 -21.30
CA LEU A 400 8.77 -4.59 -22.67
C LEU A 400 8.46 -3.18 -23.20
N LEU A 401 7.24 -2.68 -23.00
CA LEU A 401 6.86 -1.31 -23.37
C LEU A 401 7.80 -0.30 -22.70
N PHE A 402 8.05 -0.43 -21.40
CA PHE A 402 8.96 0.43 -20.66
C PHE A 402 10.39 0.35 -21.20
N GLN A 403 10.91 -0.86 -21.44
CA GLN A 403 12.26 -1.05 -21.99
C GLN A 403 12.46 -0.36 -23.32
N LEU A 404 11.45 -0.42 -24.22
CA LEU A 404 11.52 0.14 -25.57
C LEU A 404 11.33 1.66 -25.59
N THR A 405 10.52 2.20 -24.68
CA THR A 405 10.08 3.61 -24.75
C THR A 405 10.78 4.52 -23.76
N PHE A 406 11.12 4.01 -22.54
CA PHE A 406 11.76 4.82 -21.52
C PHE A 406 13.23 5.07 -21.84
N ARG A 407 13.61 6.33 -21.88
CA ARG A 407 15.01 6.77 -22.03
C ARG A 407 15.33 7.62 -20.80
N ASN A 408 16.50 7.38 -20.17
CA ASN A 408 17.01 8.31 -19.17
C ASN A 408 17.30 9.62 -19.89
N ASP A 409 16.49 10.65 -19.62
CA ASP A 409 16.92 11.99 -19.95
C ASP A 409 18.16 12.23 -19.11
N ARG A 410 19.32 12.30 -19.74
CA ARG A 410 20.55 12.72 -19.07
C ARG A 410 20.22 14.08 -18.47
N THR A 411 20.17 14.18 -17.15
CA THR A 411 20.07 15.44 -16.46
C THR A 411 21.17 16.33 -17.04
N ALA A 412 20.77 17.37 -17.74
CA ALA A 412 21.65 18.46 -18.13
C ALA A 412 22.09 19.16 -16.84
N GLY A 413 23.12 18.61 -16.16
CA GLY A 413 23.54 19.11 -14.87
C GLY A 413 24.70 18.35 -14.20
N ALA A 414 25.26 17.33 -14.85
CA ALA A 414 26.46 16.65 -14.32
C ALA A 414 27.69 17.00 -15.14
N ARG A 415 27.93 18.30 -15.36
CA ARG A 415 29.21 18.87 -15.76
C ARG A 415 29.30 20.23 -15.03
N ALA A 416 29.73 20.20 -13.81
CA ALA A 416 30.42 21.28 -13.11
C ALA A 416 31.20 20.66 -11.94
#